data_52290faf2b71a2b43cfb412f199196e7
#
_entry.id   52290faf2b71a2b43cfb412f199196e7
#
_cell.length_a   1.000
_cell.length_b   1.000
_cell.length_c   1.000
_cell.angle_alpha   90.00
_cell.angle_beta   90.00
_cell.angle_gamma   90.00
#
_symmetry.space_group_name_H-M   'P 1'
#
loop_
_entity.id
_entity.type
_entity.pdbx_description
1 polymer ?
#
loop_
_entity_poly.entity_id
_entity_poly.type
_entity_poly.pdbx_seq_one_letter_code
_entity_poly.pdbx_strand_id
1 'polypeptide(L)'
;MKRHYPAEYMAALLTSVLENSAKIAEYIAECRDMGIKLLPPDVNESGAHFTVSGSNIRYGLVAIKGIGWGFIEELKAERESGGPFRTLDEFCRRMVPRDLNRRAVESLIKAGAFDSLGFKRRALLTASGPIIDSVTADSRKNIAGQLDLFGMGGDDSESESVRTIPLPDVPEFTRQELMTCLLYTSPSPRDRSVS
;
A
#
# COMPACT_ATOMS: atom_id res chain seq x y z
N MET A 1 8.24 22.84 21.91
CA MET A 1 8.37 21.82 20.87
C MET A 1 7.80 22.28 19.54
N LYS A 2 6.52 22.67 19.42
CA LYS A 2 5.89 23.13 18.15
C LYS A 2 6.67 24.23 17.39
N ARG A 3 7.35 25.11 18.10
CA ARG A 3 8.09 26.26 17.50
C ARG A 3 9.46 25.87 16.93
N HIS A 4 10.10 24.81 17.42
CA HIS A 4 11.45 24.41 17.01
C HIS A 4 11.46 23.18 16.09
N TYR A 5 10.47 22.31 16.23
CA TYR A 5 10.32 21.05 15.47
C TYR A 5 8.86 20.87 15.06
N PRO A 6 8.34 21.74 14.18
CA PRO A 6 6.92 21.75 13.85
C PRO A 6 6.45 20.47 13.13
N ALA A 7 7.26 19.93 12.22
CA ALA A 7 6.90 18.72 11.47
C ALA A 7 6.85 17.50 12.39
N GLU A 8 7.82 17.33 13.27
CA GLU A 8 7.88 16.24 14.25
C GLU A 8 6.71 16.30 15.24
N TYR A 9 6.38 17.51 15.69
CA TYR A 9 5.25 17.72 16.59
C TYR A 9 3.93 17.37 15.92
N MET A 10 3.71 17.82 14.67
CA MET A 10 2.49 17.52 13.92
C MET A 10 2.39 16.04 13.52
N ALA A 11 3.50 15.39 13.17
CA ALA A 11 3.52 13.96 12.89
C ALA A 11 3.14 13.12 14.13
N ALA A 12 3.64 13.51 15.30
CA ALA A 12 3.26 12.88 16.57
C ALA A 12 1.78 13.09 16.91
N LEU A 13 1.25 14.30 16.70
CA LEU A 13 -0.18 14.59 16.88
C LEU A 13 -1.06 13.78 15.93
N LEU A 14 -0.75 13.76 14.65
CA LEU A 14 -1.48 12.97 13.66
C LEU A 14 -1.49 11.49 14.02
N THR A 15 -0.34 10.97 14.49
CA THR A 15 -0.23 9.58 14.95
C THR A 15 -1.09 9.32 16.19
N SER A 16 -1.15 10.25 17.13
CA SER A 16 -1.95 10.08 18.37
C SER A 16 -3.46 10.06 18.13
N VAL A 17 -3.93 10.60 17.02
CA VAL A 17 -5.37 10.70 16.68
C VAL A 17 -5.79 9.84 15.49
N LEU A 18 -5.00 8.83 15.13
CA LEU A 18 -5.25 7.93 13.99
C LEU A 18 -6.67 7.37 13.97
N GLU A 19 -7.25 7.18 15.14
CA GLU A 19 -8.61 6.70 15.29
C GLU A 19 -9.70 7.78 15.14
N ASN A 20 -9.35 9.05 15.06
CA ASN A 20 -10.29 10.16 14.98
C ASN A 20 -10.12 10.93 13.68
N SER A 21 -10.89 10.55 12.65
CA SER A 21 -10.82 11.16 11.32
C SER A 21 -11.10 12.67 11.31
N ALA A 22 -11.96 13.17 12.20
CA ALA A 22 -12.24 14.59 12.29
C ALA A 22 -11.02 15.37 12.79
N LYS A 23 -10.32 14.85 13.80
CA LYS A 23 -9.08 15.45 14.30
C LYS A 23 -7.92 15.31 13.30
N ILE A 24 -7.86 14.22 12.56
CA ILE A 24 -6.89 14.10 11.47
C ILE A 24 -7.09 15.22 10.45
N ALA A 25 -8.33 15.48 10.02
CA ALA A 25 -8.63 16.54 9.07
C ALA A 25 -8.27 17.93 9.62
N GLU A 26 -8.56 18.20 10.90
CA GLU A 26 -8.17 19.43 11.58
C GLU A 26 -6.64 19.62 11.60
N TYR A 27 -5.89 18.62 12.00
CA TYR A 27 -4.43 18.70 12.05
C TYR A 27 -3.77 18.74 10.67
N ILE A 28 -4.40 18.15 9.66
CA ILE A 28 -3.97 18.31 8.26
C ILE A 28 -4.11 19.77 7.81
N ALA A 29 -5.23 20.43 8.17
CA ALA A 29 -5.43 21.85 7.88
C ALA A 29 -4.38 22.71 8.60
N GLU A 30 -4.11 22.42 9.89
CA GLU A 30 -3.06 23.10 10.66
C GLU A 30 -1.67 22.91 10.05
N CYS A 31 -1.31 21.72 9.60
CA CYS A 31 -0.06 21.47 8.87
C CYS A 31 0.06 22.38 7.64
N ARG A 32 -1.03 22.52 6.88
CA ARG A 32 -1.07 23.37 5.69
C ARG A 32 -0.84 24.83 6.03
N ASP A 33 -1.48 25.33 7.10
CA ASP A 33 -1.31 26.71 7.59
C ASP A 33 0.12 26.98 8.07
N MET A 34 0.80 25.95 8.57
CA MET A 34 2.22 26.00 8.96
C MET A 34 3.19 25.80 7.78
N GLY A 35 2.71 25.63 6.55
CA GLY A 35 3.53 25.39 5.37
C GLY A 35 4.09 23.96 5.29
N ILE A 36 3.64 23.04 6.13
CA ILE A 36 4.03 21.63 6.14
C ILE A 36 3.15 20.87 5.16
N LYS A 37 3.74 20.27 4.12
CA LYS A 37 3.01 19.45 3.16
C LYS A 37 2.81 18.04 3.69
N LEU A 38 1.61 17.52 3.50
CA LEU A 38 1.33 16.10 3.73
C LEU A 38 1.58 15.34 2.43
N LEU A 39 2.60 14.49 2.44
CA LEU A 39 2.95 13.63 1.31
C LEU A 39 2.05 12.41 1.32
N PRO A 40 1.58 11.93 0.14
CA PRO A 40 0.76 10.75 0.06
C PRO A 40 1.47 9.51 0.64
N PRO A 41 0.73 8.46 1.01
CA PRO A 41 1.35 7.20 1.38
C PRO A 41 2.17 6.65 0.22
N ASP A 42 3.19 5.87 0.53
CA ASP A 42 4.07 5.25 -0.45
C ASP A 42 4.51 3.87 0.02
N VAL A 43 4.36 2.85 -0.82
CA VAL A 43 4.73 1.47 -0.46
C VAL A 43 6.23 1.33 -0.18
N ASN A 44 7.07 2.18 -0.76
CA ASN A 44 8.52 2.14 -0.62
C ASN A 44 9.04 3.03 0.52
N GLU A 45 8.31 4.08 0.91
CA GLU A 45 8.79 5.07 1.88
C GLU A 45 7.98 5.12 3.18
N SER A 46 6.66 4.87 3.12
CA SER A 46 5.81 5.01 4.30
C SER A 46 6.12 3.96 5.37
N GLY A 47 6.14 4.43 6.62
CA GLY A 47 6.06 3.57 7.79
C GLY A 47 4.61 3.32 8.22
N ALA A 48 4.44 2.66 9.37
CA ALA A 48 3.12 2.46 9.95
C ALA A 48 2.46 3.79 10.33
N HIS A 49 3.19 4.66 10.98
CA HIS A 49 2.73 5.97 11.46
C HIS A 49 3.10 7.11 10.51
N PHE A 50 2.57 8.30 10.79
CA PHE A 50 3.02 9.53 10.14
C PHE A 50 4.49 9.78 10.49
N THR A 51 5.31 10.03 9.48
CA THR A 51 6.75 10.24 9.64
C THR A 51 7.19 11.55 8.99
N VAL A 52 8.23 12.15 9.54
CA VAL A 52 8.83 13.36 8.95
C VAL A 52 9.69 12.96 7.74
N SER A 53 9.51 13.68 6.64
CA SER A 53 10.27 13.52 5.41
C SER A 53 10.76 14.89 4.96
N GLY A 54 11.99 15.24 5.30
CA GLY A 54 12.51 16.60 5.17
C GLY A 54 11.73 17.60 6.04
N SER A 55 11.14 18.62 5.43
CA SER A 55 10.24 19.58 6.10
C SER A 55 8.77 19.21 6.03
N ASN A 56 8.44 18.05 5.47
CA ASN A 56 7.08 17.57 5.22
C ASN A 56 6.76 16.35 6.10
N ILE A 57 5.50 15.90 6.03
CA ILE A 57 5.05 14.71 6.75
C ILE A 57 4.57 13.69 5.71
N ARG A 58 5.10 12.46 5.78
CA ARG A 58 4.63 11.31 4.99
C ARG A 58 3.45 10.64 5.68
N TYR A 59 2.41 10.31 4.93
CA TYR A 59 1.22 9.63 5.42
C TYR A 59 1.54 8.21 5.88
N GLY A 60 1.07 7.84 7.08
CA GLY A 60 1.27 6.53 7.65
C GLY A 60 0.31 5.48 7.07
N LEU A 61 0.79 4.25 6.85
CA LEU A 61 0.00 3.19 6.24
C LEU A 61 -1.16 2.71 7.12
N VAL A 62 -1.02 2.78 8.44
CA VAL A 62 -2.10 2.38 9.38
C VAL A 62 -3.33 3.30 9.29
N ALA A 63 -3.16 4.52 8.79
CA ALA A 63 -4.25 5.45 8.57
C ALA A 63 -5.07 5.14 7.30
N ILE A 64 -4.68 4.13 6.51
CA ILE A 64 -5.41 3.67 5.34
C ILE A 64 -6.39 2.59 5.79
N LYS A 65 -7.67 2.78 5.47
CA LYS A 65 -8.74 1.82 5.80
C LYS A 65 -8.47 0.46 5.17
N GLY A 66 -8.62 -0.60 5.95
CA GLY A 66 -8.44 -1.98 5.48
C GLY A 66 -6.99 -2.46 5.44
N ILE A 67 -6.06 -1.67 5.96
CA ILE A 67 -4.66 -2.06 6.16
C ILE A 67 -4.44 -2.40 7.62
N GLY A 68 -4.16 -3.67 7.90
CA GLY A 68 -3.86 -4.15 9.24
C GLY A 68 -2.40 -3.98 9.63
N TRP A 69 -2.15 -3.92 10.94
CA TRP A 69 -0.79 -3.77 11.47
C TRP A 69 0.15 -4.89 11.00
N GLY A 70 -0.29 -6.14 11.08
CA GLY A 70 0.51 -7.29 10.64
C GLY A 70 0.95 -7.18 9.17
N PHE A 71 0.04 -6.75 8.28
CA PHE A 71 0.37 -6.52 6.89
C PHE A 71 1.44 -5.43 6.70
N ILE A 72 1.40 -4.35 7.49
CA ILE A 72 2.39 -3.26 7.43
C ILE A 72 3.77 -3.75 7.85
N GLU A 73 3.85 -4.54 8.91
CA GLU A 73 5.14 -5.11 9.37
C GLU A 73 5.72 -6.07 8.34
N GLU A 74 4.91 -6.92 7.72
CA GLU A 74 5.34 -7.80 6.64
C GLU A 74 5.80 -7.01 5.40
N LEU A 75 5.09 -5.95 5.03
CA LEU A 75 5.47 -5.07 3.92
C LEU A 75 6.84 -4.40 4.19
N LYS A 76 7.05 -3.92 5.42
CA LYS A 76 8.33 -3.33 5.81
C LYS A 76 9.46 -4.34 5.77
N ALA A 77 9.27 -5.51 6.37
CA ALA A 77 10.25 -6.59 6.37
C ALA A 77 10.62 -7.01 4.94
N GLU A 78 9.62 -7.14 4.07
CA GLU A 78 9.84 -7.50 2.66
C GLU A 78 10.61 -6.42 1.90
N ARG A 79 10.30 -5.15 2.13
CA ARG A 79 11.01 -4.03 1.54
C ARG A 79 12.46 -3.93 2.01
N GLU A 80 12.72 -4.21 3.28
CA GLU A 80 14.07 -4.19 3.86
C GLU A 80 14.94 -5.34 3.34
N SER A 81 14.36 -6.53 3.14
CA SER A 81 15.09 -7.71 2.65
C SER A 81 15.25 -7.76 1.14
N GLY A 82 14.20 -7.42 0.39
CA GLY A 82 14.13 -7.55 -1.07
C GLY A 82 14.28 -6.22 -1.83
N GLY A 83 14.48 -5.10 -1.13
CA GLY A 83 14.58 -3.78 -1.73
C GLY A 83 13.21 -3.18 -2.13
N PRO A 84 13.22 -1.99 -2.75
CA PRO A 84 12.00 -1.29 -3.13
C PRO A 84 11.20 -2.03 -4.19
N PHE A 85 9.88 -1.94 -4.12
CA PHE A 85 8.97 -2.46 -5.14
C PHE A 85 8.99 -1.55 -6.38
N ARG A 86 9.04 -2.14 -7.57
CA ARG A 86 9.10 -1.42 -8.84
C ARG A 86 7.79 -1.48 -9.62
N THR A 87 7.03 -2.56 -9.46
CA THR A 87 5.74 -2.77 -10.14
C THR A 87 4.71 -3.36 -9.19
N LEU A 88 3.43 -3.26 -9.57
CA LEU A 88 2.35 -3.88 -8.81
C LEU A 88 2.46 -5.42 -8.84
N ASP A 89 2.89 -6.00 -9.97
CA ASP A 89 3.09 -7.44 -10.11
C ASP A 89 4.17 -7.94 -9.15
N GLU A 90 5.33 -7.28 -9.11
CA GLU A 90 6.42 -7.58 -8.17
C GLU A 90 5.93 -7.49 -6.72
N PHE A 91 5.19 -6.42 -6.38
CA PHE A 91 4.60 -6.25 -5.06
C PHE A 91 3.69 -7.42 -4.69
N CYS A 92 2.77 -7.80 -5.58
CA CYS A 92 1.85 -8.91 -5.33
C CYS A 92 2.60 -10.24 -5.18
N ARG A 93 3.59 -10.53 -6.03
CA ARG A 93 4.41 -11.77 -5.94
C ARG A 93 5.14 -11.90 -4.62
N ARG A 94 5.71 -10.81 -4.15
CA ARG A 94 6.46 -10.77 -2.89
C ARG A 94 5.54 -10.81 -1.67
N MET A 95 4.33 -10.28 -1.77
CA MET A 95 3.38 -10.19 -0.65
C MET A 95 2.35 -11.32 -0.59
N VAL A 96 2.10 -12.07 -1.69
CA VAL A 96 1.14 -13.20 -1.67
C VAL A 96 1.49 -14.27 -0.63
N PRO A 97 2.75 -14.69 -0.42
CA PRO A 97 3.09 -15.65 0.62
C PRO A 97 2.83 -15.14 2.05
N ARG A 98 2.53 -13.87 2.22
CA ARG A 98 2.31 -13.14 3.48
C ARG A 98 0.86 -12.68 3.66
N ASP A 99 -0.10 -13.50 3.22
CA ASP A 99 -1.54 -13.23 3.30
C ASP A 99 -2.00 -11.92 2.64
N LEU A 100 -1.52 -11.67 1.42
CA LEU A 100 -1.95 -10.52 0.63
C LEU A 100 -3.47 -10.53 0.43
N ASN A 101 -4.13 -9.51 0.94
CA ASN A 101 -5.56 -9.33 0.79
C ASN A 101 -5.85 -8.37 -0.38
N ARG A 102 -6.73 -8.80 -1.32
CA ARG A 102 -7.17 -7.98 -2.46
C ARG A 102 -7.67 -6.59 -2.02
N ARG A 103 -8.43 -6.51 -0.91
CA ARG A 103 -8.91 -5.23 -0.36
C ARG A 103 -7.76 -4.32 0.07
N ALA A 104 -6.70 -4.89 0.65
CA ALA A 104 -5.52 -4.12 1.04
C ALA A 104 -4.83 -3.51 -0.18
N VAL A 105 -4.65 -4.29 -1.26
CA VAL A 105 -4.07 -3.78 -2.52
C VAL A 105 -4.92 -2.67 -3.11
N GLU A 106 -6.23 -2.86 -3.22
CA GLU A 106 -7.15 -1.83 -3.73
C GLU A 106 -7.12 -0.56 -2.86
N SER A 107 -7.06 -0.69 -1.54
CA SER A 107 -6.97 0.45 -0.62
C SER A 107 -5.67 1.21 -0.78
N LEU A 108 -4.54 0.50 -0.93
CA LEU A 108 -3.23 1.10 -1.20
C LEU A 108 -3.23 1.87 -2.53
N ILE A 109 -3.78 1.28 -3.60
CA ILE A 109 -3.87 1.94 -4.91
C ILE A 109 -4.74 3.20 -4.80
N LYS A 110 -5.93 3.11 -4.20
CA LYS A 110 -6.85 4.24 -4.01
C LYS A 110 -6.24 5.35 -3.17
N ALA A 111 -5.47 5.01 -2.15
CA ALA A 111 -4.75 5.97 -1.31
C ALA A 111 -3.56 6.63 -2.04
N GLY A 112 -3.13 6.09 -3.17
CA GLY A 112 -1.99 6.60 -3.94
C GLY A 112 -0.64 6.05 -3.52
N ALA A 113 -0.62 4.94 -2.78
CA ALA A 113 0.62 4.35 -2.29
C ALA A 113 1.55 3.81 -3.38
N PHE A 114 1.06 3.69 -4.61
CA PHE A 114 1.83 3.28 -5.80
C PHE A 114 2.11 4.42 -6.78
N ASP A 115 1.75 5.67 -6.46
CA ASP A 115 1.91 6.81 -7.38
C ASP A 115 3.38 7.07 -7.74
N SER A 116 4.31 6.79 -6.83
CA SER A 116 5.75 6.92 -7.05
C SER A 116 6.29 5.99 -8.14
N LEU A 117 5.57 4.91 -8.44
CA LEU A 117 5.93 3.97 -9.52
C LEU A 117 5.60 4.51 -10.92
N GLY A 118 4.88 5.65 -11.02
CA GLY A 118 4.57 6.32 -12.28
C GLY A 118 3.40 5.70 -13.07
N PHE A 119 2.62 4.81 -12.46
CA PHE A 119 1.47 4.19 -13.10
C PHE A 119 0.15 4.88 -12.73
N LYS A 120 -0.80 4.91 -13.68
CA LYS A 120 -2.15 5.44 -13.45
C LYS A 120 -2.90 4.57 -12.44
N ARG A 121 -3.52 5.17 -11.43
CA ARG A 121 -4.30 4.43 -10.40
C ARG A 121 -5.41 3.59 -10.99
N ARG A 122 -6.11 4.10 -12.02
CA ARG A 122 -7.16 3.37 -12.72
C ARG A 122 -6.64 2.12 -13.41
N ALA A 123 -5.48 2.20 -14.06
CA ALA A 123 -4.81 1.06 -14.67
C ALA A 123 -4.43 0.01 -13.64
N LEU A 124 -3.85 0.44 -12.51
CA LEU A 124 -3.49 -0.45 -11.41
C LEU A 124 -4.71 -1.14 -10.79
N LEU A 125 -5.82 -0.41 -10.56
CA LEU A 125 -7.06 -1.00 -10.03
C LEU A 125 -7.66 -2.03 -10.98
N THR A 126 -7.67 -1.74 -12.28
CA THR A 126 -8.19 -2.66 -13.30
C THR A 126 -7.35 -3.94 -13.37
N ALA A 127 -6.03 -3.82 -13.29
CA ALA A 127 -5.10 -4.94 -13.37
C ALA A 127 -4.93 -5.71 -12.06
N SER A 128 -5.26 -5.13 -10.91
CA SER A 128 -4.99 -5.71 -9.59
C SER A 128 -5.63 -7.08 -9.39
N GLY A 129 -6.89 -7.26 -9.81
CA GLY A 129 -7.59 -8.54 -9.72
C GLY A 129 -6.88 -9.65 -10.50
N PRO A 130 -6.74 -9.51 -11.82
CA PRO A 130 -5.99 -10.47 -12.65
C PRO A 130 -4.57 -10.76 -12.16
N ILE A 131 -3.85 -9.75 -11.69
CA ILE A 131 -2.48 -9.92 -11.16
C ILE A 131 -2.51 -10.80 -9.91
N ILE A 132 -3.37 -10.50 -8.93
CA ILE A 132 -3.48 -11.27 -7.69
C ILE A 132 -3.89 -12.71 -7.98
N ASP A 133 -4.86 -12.92 -8.88
CA ASP A 133 -5.34 -14.25 -9.25
C ASP A 133 -4.22 -15.06 -9.91
N SER A 134 -3.46 -14.47 -10.84
CA SER A 134 -2.31 -15.11 -11.48
C SER A 134 -1.23 -15.48 -10.48
N VAL A 135 -0.80 -14.53 -9.64
CA VAL A 135 0.26 -14.75 -8.65
C VAL A 135 -0.15 -15.80 -7.61
N THR A 136 -1.41 -15.80 -7.19
CA THR A 136 -1.94 -16.80 -6.26
C THR A 136 -1.96 -18.19 -6.90
N ALA A 137 -2.34 -18.31 -8.18
CA ALA A 137 -2.30 -19.56 -8.91
C ALA A 137 -0.87 -20.10 -9.07
N ASP A 138 0.09 -19.24 -9.40
CA ASP A 138 1.51 -19.58 -9.52
C ASP A 138 2.09 -20.05 -8.17
N SER A 139 1.75 -19.35 -7.07
CA SER A 139 2.16 -19.75 -5.73
C SER A 139 1.65 -21.14 -5.32
N ARG A 140 0.38 -21.45 -5.67
CA ARG A 140 -0.19 -22.78 -5.41
C ARG A 140 0.48 -23.89 -6.23
N LYS A 141 0.81 -23.62 -7.50
CA LYS A 141 1.51 -24.58 -8.36
C LYS A 141 2.93 -24.86 -7.83
N ASN A 142 3.65 -23.84 -7.39
CA ASN A 142 4.99 -23.98 -6.82
C ASN A 142 4.97 -24.83 -5.53
N ILE A 143 3.96 -24.68 -4.68
CA ILE A 143 3.77 -25.51 -3.48
C ILE A 143 3.45 -26.96 -3.87
N ALA A 144 2.57 -27.18 -4.86
CA ALA A 144 2.23 -28.50 -5.36
C ALA A 144 3.43 -29.17 -6.05
N GLY A 145 4.20 -28.43 -6.86
CA GLY A 145 5.40 -28.92 -7.52
C GLY A 145 6.54 -29.27 -6.55
N GLN A 146 6.67 -28.56 -5.43
CA GLN A 146 7.62 -28.91 -4.37
C GLN A 146 7.25 -30.22 -3.65
N LEU A 147 5.96 -30.51 -3.50
CA LEU A 147 5.48 -31.76 -2.93
C LEU A 147 5.71 -32.95 -3.89
N ASP A 148 5.60 -32.70 -5.20
CA ASP A 148 5.79 -33.72 -6.24
C ASP A 148 7.28 -34.03 -6.49
N LEU A 149 8.17 -33.04 -6.30
CA LEU A 149 9.63 -33.21 -6.41
C LEU A 149 10.22 -34.14 -5.31
N PHE A 150 9.54 -34.27 -4.17
CA PHE A 150 9.89 -35.27 -3.15
C PHE A 150 9.41 -36.66 -3.50
N GLY A 151 8.59 -36.82 -4.55
CA GLY A 151 7.96 -38.06 -4.93
C GLY A 151 8.58 -38.82 -6.11
N MET A 152 9.21 -38.19 -7.09
CA MET A 152 9.96 -38.85 -8.16
C MET A 152 10.69 -37.82 -9.05
N GLY A 153 11.97 -38.11 -9.35
CA GLY A 153 12.78 -37.29 -10.24
C GLY A 153 12.24 -37.25 -11.66
N GLY A 154 12.12 -36.05 -12.18
CA GLY A 154 11.78 -35.74 -13.55
C GLY A 154 12.34 -34.36 -13.90
N ASP A 155 13.39 -34.40 -14.69
CA ASP A 155 14.06 -33.28 -15.32
C ASP A 155 13.11 -32.58 -16.28
N ASP A 156 12.66 -31.35 -15.98
CA ASP A 156 12.19 -30.40 -16.98
C ASP A 156 12.36 -28.98 -16.40
N SER A 157 13.54 -28.45 -16.57
CA SER A 157 13.83 -27.04 -16.34
C SER A 157 13.35 -26.20 -17.51
N GLU A 158 12.04 -26.04 -17.66
CA GLU A 158 11.48 -24.92 -18.40
C GLU A 158 11.45 -23.71 -17.47
N SER A 159 12.36 -22.78 -17.71
CA SER A 159 12.32 -21.44 -17.13
C SER A 159 10.97 -20.82 -17.46
N GLU A 160 9.99 -20.94 -16.55
CA GLU A 160 8.72 -20.25 -16.64
C GLU A 160 9.01 -18.74 -16.68
N SER A 161 8.99 -18.18 -17.87
CA SER A 161 9.02 -16.74 -18.07
C SER A 161 7.88 -16.14 -17.25
N VAL A 162 8.26 -15.38 -16.22
CA VAL A 162 7.32 -14.63 -15.36
C VAL A 162 6.36 -13.87 -16.27
N ARG A 163 5.11 -14.35 -16.35
CA ARG A 163 4.06 -13.70 -17.14
C ARG A 163 3.66 -12.41 -16.45
N THR A 164 4.30 -11.33 -16.83
CA THR A 164 3.92 -9.98 -16.38
C THR A 164 2.61 -9.61 -17.08
N ILE A 165 1.57 -9.36 -16.31
CA ILE A 165 0.29 -8.90 -16.84
C ILE A 165 0.45 -7.43 -17.26
N PRO A 166 0.29 -7.09 -18.55
CA PRO A 166 0.42 -5.71 -19.00
C PRO A 166 -0.68 -4.85 -18.38
N LEU A 167 -0.31 -3.65 -17.95
CA LEU A 167 -1.27 -2.67 -17.45
C LEU A 167 -2.11 -2.14 -18.62
N PRO A 168 -3.44 -2.06 -18.49
CA PRO A 168 -4.30 -1.53 -19.52
C PRO A 168 -4.03 -0.03 -19.74
N ASP A 169 -4.02 0.41 -20.99
CA ASP A 169 -3.96 1.84 -21.30
C ASP A 169 -5.38 2.44 -21.15
N VAL A 170 -5.69 2.84 -19.96
CA VAL A 170 -6.95 3.51 -19.61
C VAL A 170 -6.69 4.94 -19.15
N PRO A 171 -7.61 5.88 -19.39
CA PRO A 171 -7.48 7.24 -18.88
C PRO A 171 -7.43 7.20 -17.34
N GLU A 172 -6.68 8.13 -16.74
CA GLU A 172 -6.63 8.27 -15.28
C GLU A 172 -8.00 8.70 -14.75
N PHE A 173 -8.24 8.45 -13.48
CA PHE A 173 -9.40 8.96 -12.78
C PHE A 173 -9.46 10.49 -12.84
N THR A 174 -10.67 11.01 -12.96
CA THR A 174 -10.90 12.45 -12.81
C THR A 174 -10.50 12.91 -11.40
N ARG A 175 -10.22 14.19 -11.23
CA ARG A 175 -9.87 14.76 -9.92
C ARG A 175 -10.94 14.45 -8.86
N GLN A 176 -12.21 14.42 -9.26
CA GLN A 176 -13.32 14.12 -8.38
C GLN A 176 -13.33 12.64 -7.95
N GLU A 177 -13.06 11.71 -8.86
CA GLU A 177 -12.93 10.29 -8.56
C GLU A 177 -11.72 10.02 -7.64
N LEU A 178 -10.58 10.67 -7.88
CA LEU A 178 -9.41 10.59 -7.00
C LEU A 178 -9.71 11.08 -5.58
N MET A 179 -10.46 12.18 -5.44
CA MET A 179 -10.92 12.66 -4.13
C MET A 179 -11.85 11.65 -3.45
N THR A 180 -12.74 11.04 -4.20
CA THR A 180 -13.63 9.99 -3.70
C THR A 180 -12.83 8.77 -3.23
N CYS A 181 -11.80 8.36 -3.97
CA CYS A 181 -10.89 7.29 -3.56
C CYS A 181 -10.23 7.60 -2.20
N LEU A 182 -9.75 8.82 -2.00
CA LEU A 182 -9.15 9.26 -0.73
C LEU A 182 -10.16 9.22 0.43
N LEU A 183 -11.41 9.63 0.21
CA LEU A 183 -12.46 9.56 1.23
C LEU A 183 -12.79 8.13 1.64
N TYR A 184 -12.78 7.18 0.69
CA TYR A 184 -13.03 5.76 0.98
C TYR A 184 -11.87 5.08 1.72
N THR A 185 -10.66 5.56 1.57
CA THR A 185 -9.47 5.01 2.23
C THR A 185 -9.15 5.65 3.56
N SER A 186 -9.78 6.78 3.89
CA SER A 186 -9.66 7.41 5.21
C SER A 186 -10.56 6.69 6.23
N PRO A 187 -10.11 6.49 7.48
CA PRO A 187 -10.92 5.86 8.52
C PRO A 187 -12.20 6.68 8.75
N SER A 188 -13.36 6.02 8.67
CA SER A 188 -14.65 6.64 8.98
C SER A 188 -15.00 6.44 10.45
N PRO A 189 -15.66 7.42 11.11
CA PRO A 189 -16.14 7.27 12.48
C PRO A 189 -17.15 6.12 12.68
N ARG A 190 -17.73 5.59 11.58
CA ARG A 190 -18.78 4.56 11.62
C ARG A 190 -18.26 3.13 11.61
N ASP A 191 -16.97 2.88 11.38
CA ASP A 191 -16.44 1.52 11.27
C ASP A 191 -16.09 0.84 12.62
N ARG A 192 -16.48 1.47 13.75
CA ARG A 192 -16.18 0.95 15.11
C ARG A 192 -17.28 0.10 15.74
N SER A 193 -18.28 -0.31 15.00
CA SER A 193 -19.44 -1.02 15.56
C SER A 193 -19.47 -2.50 15.20
N VAL A 194 -18.33 -3.18 15.11
CA VAL A 194 -18.30 -4.65 15.06
C VAL A 194 -17.06 -5.13 15.82
N SER A 195 -17.23 -5.33 17.10
CA SER A 195 -16.42 -6.25 17.92
C SER A 195 -17.35 -7.27 18.52
#